data_4c33ca29b1cf26d275fa917a4f1aba14
#
_entry.id   4c33ca29b1cf26d275fa917a4f1aba14
#
_cell.length_a   1.000
_cell.length_b   1.000
_cell.length_c   1.000
_cell.angle_alpha   90.00
_cell.angle_beta   90.00
_cell.angle_gamma   90.00
#
_symmetry.space_group_name_H-M   'P 1'
#
loop_
_entity.id
_entity.type
_entity.pdbx_description
1 polymer ?
#
loop_
_entity_poly.entity_id
_entity_poly.type
_entity_poly.pdbx_seq_one_letter_code
_entity_poly.pdbx_strand_id
1 'polypeptide(L)'
;MNILAFDTCFDACSAALLLGSTARIVSCFEPMATGHAERLVPMIGEVVLQSGLNFKDVDRIAVTFGPRTFTGKSIGVAAARALALALDKPLVAATSLSVMAEQMADEIEVSRDPAARHILIATDARREEVYCQLFRGRDALSAPAVLQPRA
;
A
#
# COMPACT_ATOMS: atom_id res chain seq x y z
N MET A 1 -14.90 -10.78 -5.42
CA MET A 1 -14.45 -9.41 -5.78
C MET A 1 -12.95 -9.46 -6.03
N ASN A 2 -12.52 -9.03 -7.21
CA ASN A 2 -11.11 -9.00 -7.62
C ASN A 2 -10.56 -7.58 -7.38
N ILE A 3 -9.48 -7.45 -6.62
CA ILE A 3 -8.91 -6.15 -6.24
C ILE A 3 -7.48 -6.06 -6.78
N LEU A 4 -7.24 -5.06 -7.63
CA LEU A 4 -5.90 -4.70 -8.09
C LEU A 4 -5.35 -3.62 -7.17
N ALA A 5 -4.25 -3.92 -6.49
CA ALA A 5 -3.56 -3.01 -5.57
C ALA A 5 -2.13 -2.77 -6.00
N PHE A 6 -1.60 -1.56 -5.77
CA PHE A 6 -0.20 -1.25 -6.03
C PHE A 6 0.33 -0.12 -5.15
N ASP A 7 1.65 -0.14 -4.96
CA ASP A 7 2.39 0.83 -4.15
C ASP A 7 3.67 1.28 -4.86
N THR A 8 3.93 2.59 -4.80
CA THR A 8 5.15 3.24 -5.24
C THR A 8 5.70 4.21 -4.19
N CYS A 9 5.22 4.09 -2.95
CA CYS A 9 5.56 5.02 -1.88
C CYS A 9 6.93 4.75 -1.25
N PHE A 10 7.48 3.55 -1.35
CA PHE A 10 8.77 3.18 -0.78
C PHE A 10 9.84 2.97 -1.85
N ASP A 11 11.06 2.62 -1.45
CA ASP A 11 12.15 2.28 -2.36
C ASP A 11 11.89 0.89 -3.00
N ALA A 12 10.68 0.75 -3.52
CA ALA A 12 10.17 -0.42 -4.23
C ALA A 12 8.95 -0.02 -5.07
N CYS A 13 8.71 -0.77 -6.12
CA CYS A 13 7.46 -0.80 -6.86
C CYS A 13 6.78 -2.15 -6.62
N SER A 14 5.51 -2.15 -6.32
CA SER A 14 4.76 -3.38 -6.11
C SER A 14 3.36 -3.31 -6.70
N ALA A 15 2.88 -4.46 -7.18
CA ALA A 15 1.51 -4.64 -7.60
C ALA A 15 1.01 -6.02 -7.18
N ALA A 16 -0.27 -6.12 -6.86
CA ALA A 16 -0.92 -7.36 -6.49
C ALA A 16 -2.36 -7.41 -6.98
N LEU A 17 -2.84 -8.59 -7.32
CA LEU A 17 -4.23 -8.85 -7.67
C LEU A 17 -4.78 -9.94 -6.74
N LEU A 18 -5.74 -9.58 -5.90
CA LEU A 18 -6.53 -10.51 -5.11
C LEU A 18 -7.65 -11.08 -5.97
N LEU A 19 -7.70 -12.40 -6.10
CA LEU A 19 -8.76 -13.12 -6.79
C LEU A 19 -9.84 -13.52 -5.78
N GLY A 20 -10.96 -12.83 -5.82
CA GLY A 20 -12.02 -12.98 -4.81
C GLY A 20 -12.71 -14.34 -4.76
N SER A 21 -12.67 -15.12 -5.84
CA SER A 21 -13.25 -16.47 -5.89
C SER A 21 -12.44 -17.52 -5.11
N THR A 22 -11.13 -17.33 -5.02
CA THR A 22 -10.20 -18.30 -4.43
C THR A 22 -9.40 -17.74 -3.27
N ALA A 23 -9.54 -16.45 -2.96
CA ALA A 23 -8.68 -15.69 -2.04
C ALA A 23 -7.17 -15.75 -2.39
N ARG A 24 -6.84 -16.17 -3.62
CA ARG A 24 -5.47 -16.23 -4.11
C ARG A 24 -4.97 -14.83 -4.43
N ILE A 25 -3.71 -14.55 -4.11
CA ILE A 25 -3.02 -13.32 -4.47
C ILE A 25 -1.94 -13.64 -5.51
N VAL A 26 -1.93 -12.89 -6.60
CA VAL A 26 -0.84 -12.83 -7.56
C VAL A 26 -0.14 -11.50 -7.35
N SER A 27 1.17 -11.49 -7.13
CA SER A 27 1.90 -10.26 -6.82
C SER A 27 3.26 -10.21 -7.47
N CYS A 28 3.74 -8.99 -7.69
CA CYS A 28 5.09 -8.67 -8.10
C CYS A 28 5.63 -7.57 -7.18
N PHE A 29 6.86 -7.72 -6.74
CA PHE A 29 7.57 -6.78 -5.89
C PHE A 29 8.98 -6.60 -6.40
N GLU A 30 9.44 -5.36 -6.56
CA GLU A 30 10.74 -5.04 -7.10
C GLU A 30 11.37 -3.87 -6.31
N PRO A 31 12.46 -4.12 -5.57
CA PRO A 31 13.18 -3.04 -4.91
C PRO A 31 13.78 -2.09 -5.93
N MET A 32 13.56 -0.78 -5.74
CA MET A 32 14.10 0.24 -6.63
C MET A 32 14.11 1.61 -5.96
N ALA A 33 15.17 2.36 -6.18
CA ALA A 33 15.27 3.74 -5.70
C ALA A 33 14.69 4.77 -6.70
N THR A 34 14.67 4.43 -7.98
CA THR A 34 14.20 5.26 -9.11
C THR A 34 13.55 4.39 -10.17
N GLY A 35 12.84 4.98 -11.14
CA GLY A 35 12.23 4.23 -12.24
C GLY A 35 10.81 3.72 -11.98
N HIS A 36 10.18 4.15 -10.89
CA HIS A 36 8.81 3.71 -10.54
C HIS A 36 7.79 4.03 -11.64
N ALA A 37 7.94 5.17 -12.33
CA ALA A 37 6.98 5.58 -13.35
C ALA A 37 7.02 4.65 -14.57
N GLU A 38 8.22 4.25 -14.98
CA GLU A 38 8.45 3.37 -16.13
C GLU A 38 8.07 1.91 -15.80
N ARG A 39 8.23 1.52 -14.52
CA ARG A 39 8.04 0.13 -14.08
C ARG A 39 6.61 -0.21 -13.69
N LEU A 40 5.86 0.72 -13.12
CA LEU A 40 4.56 0.43 -12.51
C LEU A 40 3.55 -0.15 -13.50
N VAL A 41 3.35 0.49 -14.65
CA VAL A 41 2.33 0.05 -15.62
C VAL A 41 2.67 -1.32 -16.22
N PRO A 42 3.91 -1.60 -16.66
CA PRO A 42 4.31 -2.96 -17.04
C PRO A 42 4.07 -3.99 -15.92
N MET A 43 4.43 -3.69 -14.69
CA MET A 43 4.24 -4.59 -13.53
C MET A 43 2.76 -4.92 -13.29
N ILE A 44 1.88 -3.94 -13.38
CA ILE A 44 0.43 -4.14 -13.30
C ILE A 44 -0.04 -5.10 -14.40
N GLY A 45 0.43 -4.90 -15.65
CA GLY A 45 0.11 -5.78 -16.75
C GLY A 45 0.57 -7.23 -16.54
N GLU A 46 1.77 -7.41 -16.01
CA GLU A 46 2.33 -8.72 -15.64
C GLU A 46 1.47 -9.44 -14.59
N VAL A 47 1.08 -8.75 -13.54
CA VAL A 47 0.24 -9.30 -12.46
C VAL A 47 -1.14 -9.71 -12.98
N VAL A 48 -1.77 -8.88 -13.82
CA VAL A 48 -3.07 -9.21 -14.44
C VAL A 48 -2.92 -10.43 -15.36
N LEU A 49 -1.91 -10.47 -16.20
CA LEU A 49 -1.65 -11.61 -17.10
C LEU A 49 -1.43 -12.91 -16.32
N GLN A 50 -0.58 -12.89 -15.28
CA GLN A 50 -0.27 -14.06 -14.44
C GLN A 50 -1.49 -14.55 -13.65
N SER A 51 -2.44 -13.67 -13.38
CA SER A 51 -3.68 -14.05 -12.69
C SER A 51 -4.62 -14.89 -13.54
N GLY A 52 -4.48 -14.84 -14.88
CA GLY A 52 -5.41 -15.42 -15.84
C GLY A 52 -6.66 -14.57 -16.08
N LEU A 53 -6.74 -13.38 -15.48
CA LEU A 53 -7.84 -12.43 -15.67
C LEU A 53 -7.49 -11.35 -16.70
N ASN A 54 -8.50 -10.58 -17.07
CA ASN A 54 -8.33 -9.35 -17.86
C ASN A 54 -8.61 -8.13 -16.98
N PHE A 55 -8.21 -6.94 -17.42
CA PHE A 55 -8.48 -5.69 -16.72
C PHE A 55 -9.98 -5.45 -16.44
N LYS A 56 -10.85 -5.89 -17.35
CA LYS A 56 -12.32 -5.79 -17.19
C LYS A 56 -12.87 -6.59 -16.01
N ASP A 57 -12.15 -7.64 -15.60
CA ASP A 57 -12.52 -8.55 -14.52
C ASP A 57 -12.10 -8.01 -13.14
N VAL A 58 -11.37 -6.89 -13.11
CA VAL A 58 -11.05 -6.15 -11.88
C VAL A 58 -12.30 -5.42 -11.39
N ASP A 59 -12.63 -5.60 -10.13
CA ASP A 59 -13.81 -4.96 -9.52
C ASP A 59 -13.46 -3.67 -8.80
N ARG A 60 -12.22 -3.53 -8.31
CA ARG A 60 -11.76 -2.38 -7.53
C ARG A 60 -10.26 -2.16 -7.70
N ILE A 61 -9.86 -0.90 -7.67
CA ILE A 61 -8.46 -0.49 -7.65
C ILE A 61 -8.12 0.04 -6.26
N ALA A 62 -6.98 -0.36 -5.73
CA ALA A 62 -6.45 0.12 -4.45
C ALA A 62 -5.05 0.70 -4.64
N VAL A 63 -4.73 1.77 -3.92
CA VAL A 63 -3.42 2.42 -3.98
C VAL A 63 -3.04 2.99 -2.63
N THR A 64 -1.75 2.99 -2.32
CA THR A 64 -1.22 3.76 -1.21
C THR A 64 -0.96 5.21 -1.63
N PHE A 65 -1.21 6.15 -0.71
CA PHE A 65 -0.99 7.58 -0.97
C PHE A 65 0.00 8.25 -0.01
N GLY A 66 0.85 7.46 0.65
CA GLY A 66 1.85 7.92 1.60
C GLY A 66 1.41 7.78 3.06
N PRO A 67 2.10 8.41 4.02
CA PRO A 67 3.11 9.44 3.82
C PRO A 67 4.40 8.90 3.20
N ARG A 68 5.01 9.67 2.28
CA ARG A 68 6.39 9.57 1.78
C ARG A 68 6.73 10.66 0.76
N THR A 69 7.86 10.48 0.03
CA THR A 69 8.32 11.48 -0.95
C THR A 69 7.22 11.82 -1.94
N PHE A 70 7.15 13.09 -2.31
CA PHE A 70 6.10 13.61 -3.20
C PHE A 70 6.04 12.85 -4.54
N THR A 71 7.20 12.50 -5.10
CA THR A 71 7.30 11.84 -6.42
C THR A 71 6.69 10.44 -6.41
N GLY A 72 7.07 9.58 -5.46
CA GLY A 72 6.60 8.19 -5.41
C GLY A 72 5.08 8.10 -5.27
N LYS A 73 4.49 8.81 -4.30
CA LYS A 73 3.03 8.80 -4.11
C LYS A 73 2.26 9.33 -5.32
N SER A 74 2.81 10.32 -6.03
CA SER A 74 2.14 10.94 -7.18
C SER A 74 2.05 9.99 -8.37
N ILE A 75 3.06 9.14 -8.60
CA ILE A 75 3.07 8.13 -9.67
C ILE A 75 1.94 7.12 -9.44
N GLY A 76 1.89 6.50 -8.25
CA GLY A 76 0.88 5.50 -7.92
C GLY A 76 -0.54 6.07 -7.98
N VAL A 77 -0.77 7.23 -7.36
CA VAL A 77 -2.08 7.88 -7.34
C VAL A 77 -2.53 8.28 -8.75
N ALA A 78 -1.63 8.80 -9.60
CA ALA A 78 -1.96 9.16 -10.97
C ALA A 78 -2.34 7.91 -11.79
N ALA A 79 -1.57 6.83 -11.69
CA ALA A 79 -1.87 5.56 -12.36
C ALA A 79 -3.21 4.98 -11.87
N ALA A 80 -3.47 5.00 -10.55
CA ALA A 80 -4.71 4.50 -9.98
C ALA A 80 -5.94 5.26 -10.48
N ARG A 81 -5.85 6.58 -10.53
CA ARG A 81 -6.95 7.43 -11.06
C ARG A 81 -7.19 7.19 -12.54
N ALA A 82 -6.11 7.07 -13.33
CA ALA A 82 -6.23 6.79 -14.76
C ALA A 82 -6.87 5.41 -15.03
N LEU A 83 -6.43 4.37 -14.31
CA LEU A 83 -7.02 3.03 -14.42
C LEU A 83 -8.47 2.98 -13.95
N ALA A 84 -8.78 3.62 -12.81
CA ALA A 84 -10.14 3.68 -12.27
C ALA A 84 -11.10 4.32 -13.28
N LEU A 85 -10.66 5.43 -13.90
CA LEU A 85 -11.44 6.10 -14.93
C LEU A 85 -11.58 5.25 -16.20
N ALA A 86 -10.48 4.68 -16.70
CA ALA A 86 -10.49 3.89 -17.93
C ALA A 86 -11.31 2.61 -17.84
N LEU A 87 -11.37 2.01 -16.64
CA LEU A 87 -12.09 0.75 -16.39
C LEU A 87 -13.49 0.96 -15.81
N ASP A 88 -13.86 2.20 -15.48
CA ASP A 88 -15.09 2.53 -14.74
C ASP A 88 -15.21 1.74 -13.45
N LYS A 89 -14.14 1.76 -12.63
CA LYS A 89 -14.07 0.99 -11.37
C LYS A 89 -13.82 1.90 -10.17
N PRO A 90 -14.37 1.57 -9.00
CA PRO A 90 -14.12 2.32 -7.77
C PRO A 90 -12.65 2.25 -7.37
N LEU A 91 -12.14 3.41 -6.89
CA LEU A 91 -10.80 3.57 -6.36
C LEU A 91 -10.84 3.66 -4.83
N VAL A 92 -9.97 2.90 -4.18
CA VAL A 92 -9.74 2.95 -2.73
C VAL A 92 -8.30 3.38 -2.49
N ALA A 93 -8.11 4.24 -1.50
CA ALA A 93 -6.79 4.69 -1.10
C ALA A 93 -6.55 4.40 0.39
N ALA A 94 -5.34 3.95 0.72
CA ALA A 94 -4.90 3.71 2.08
C ALA A 94 -3.57 4.41 2.37
N THR A 95 -3.29 4.74 3.63
CA THR A 95 -1.96 5.21 3.99
C THR A 95 -0.97 4.06 4.00
N SER A 96 0.28 4.34 3.64
CA SER A 96 1.36 3.34 3.77
C SER A 96 1.52 2.86 5.21
N LEU A 97 1.30 3.74 6.19
CA LEU A 97 1.37 3.39 7.61
C LEU A 97 0.22 2.44 8.01
N SER A 98 -0.99 2.62 7.47
CA SER A 98 -2.10 1.69 7.71
C SER A 98 -1.84 0.31 7.12
N VAL A 99 -1.23 0.24 5.93
CA VAL A 99 -0.85 -1.05 5.32
C VAL A 99 0.19 -1.78 6.16
N MET A 100 1.19 -1.05 6.70
CA MET A 100 2.17 -1.63 7.62
C MET A 100 1.54 -2.10 8.93
N ALA A 101 0.59 -1.33 9.48
CA ALA A 101 -0.12 -1.71 10.69
C ALA A 101 -0.95 -3.00 10.48
N GLU A 102 -1.56 -3.17 9.31
CA GLU A 102 -2.30 -4.37 8.95
C GLU A 102 -1.42 -5.63 8.96
N GLN A 103 -0.20 -5.53 8.45
CA GLN A 103 0.75 -6.65 8.49
C GLN A 103 1.13 -7.07 9.92
N MET A 104 1.22 -6.10 10.84
CA MET A 104 1.55 -6.36 12.24
C MET A 104 0.35 -6.81 13.07
N ALA A 105 -0.86 -6.48 12.65
CA ALA A 105 -2.08 -6.73 13.42
C ALA A 105 -2.30 -8.23 13.68
N ASP A 106 -2.06 -9.08 12.70
CA ASP A 106 -2.23 -10.53 12.83
C ASP A 106 -1.25 -11.14 13.86
N GLU A 107 -0.01 -10.65 13.90
CA GLU A 107 1.00 -11.09 14.88
C GLU A 107 0.61 -10.67 16.29
N ILE A 108 0.02 -9.50 16.45
CA ILE A 108 -0.36 -8.91 17.73
C ILE A 108 -1.66 -9.49 18.28
N GLU A 109 -2.61 -9.87 17.45
CA GLU A 109 -3.85 -10.53 17.86
C GLU A 109 -3.58 -11.85 18.60
N VAL A 110 -2.46 -12.51 18.31
CA VAL A 110 -2.01 -13.71 19.02
C VAL A 110 -1.45 -13.39 20.43
N SER A 111 -1.06 -12.14 20.68
CA SER A 111 -0.55 -11.72 21.98
C SER A 111 -1.66 -11.66 23.05
N ARG A 112 -1.40 -12.31 24.20
CA ARG A 112 -2.28 -12.23 25.37
C ARG A 112 -2.12 -10.94 26.17
N ASP A 113 -1.11 -10.12 25.89
CA ASP A 113 -0.85 -8.87 26.57
C ASP A 113 -1.70 -7.73 25.98
N PRO A 114 -2.60 -7.11 26.75
CA PRO A 114 -3.40 -5.97 26.29
C PRO A 114 -2.55 -4.76 25.87
N ALA A 115 -1.36 -4.57 26.44
CA ALA A 115 -0.45 -3.48 26.06
C ALA A 115 0.17 -3.71 24.69
N ALA A 116 0.40 -4.98 24.30
CA ALA A 116 0.93 -5.34 22.98
C ALA A 116 -0.04 -5.05 21.82
N ARG A 117 -1.28 -4.64 22.11
CA ARG A 117 -2.26 -4.28 21.07
C ARG A 117 -2.04 -2.89 20.47
N HIS A 118 -1.13 -2.09 21.04
CA HIS A 118 -0.78 -0.78 20.51
C HIS A 118 0.43 -0.91 19.58
N ILE A 119 0.31 -0.38 18.38
CA ILE A 119 1.34 -0.41 17.35
C ILE A 119 1.71 1.02 17.01
N LEU A 120 2.97 1.39 17.18
CA LEU A 120 3.51 2.61 16.61
C LEU A 120 4.22 2.25 15.31
N ILE A 121 3.65 2.64 14.18
CA ILE A 121 4.33 2.56 12.90
C ILE A 121 5.14 3.83 12.72
N ALA A 122 6.43 3.67 12.40
CA ALA A 122 7.34 4.77 12.13
C ALA A 122 8.21 4.47 10.91
N THR A 123 8.34 5.43 10.02
CA THR A 123 9.19 5.33 8.82
C THR A 123 10.01 6.60 8.64
N ASP A 124 11.18 6.46 8.03
CA ASP A 124 12.06 7.59 7.74
C ASP A 124 11.36 8.63 6.86
N ALA A 125 11.29 9.87 7.33
CA ALA A 125 10.79 11.03 6.57
C ALA A 125 11.90 11.85 5.94
N ARG A 126 13.18 11.42 6.12
CA ARG A 126 14.41 12.15 5.81
C ARG A 126 14.59 13.40 6.69
N ARG A 127 15.75 14.04 6.62
CA ARG A 127 16.10 15.27 7.38
C ARG A 127 15.91 15.11 8.90
N GLU A 128 16.26 13.93 9.44
CA GLU A 128 16.11 13.63 10.86
C GLU A 128 14.65 13.66 11.35
N GLU A 129 13.72 13.39 10.46
CA GLU A 129 12.28 13.30 10.76
C GLU A 129 11.75 11.88 10.52
N VAL A 130 10.66 11.55 11.21
CA VAL A 130 9.94 10.28 11.02
C VAL A 130 8.47 10.55 10.75
N TYR A 131 7.90 9.84 9.77
CA TYR A 131 6.45 9.68 9.67
C TYR A 131 6.02 8.64 10.68
N CYS A 132 5.02 8.95 11.48
CA CYS A 132 4.51 7.99 12.45
C CYS A 132 2.99 8.07 12.60
N GLN A 133 2.41 6.95 13.07
CA GLN A 133 1.01 6.85 13.39
C GLN A 133 0.80 5.74 14.43
N LEU A 134 -0.07 5.99 15.41
CA LEU A 134 -0.42 5.04 16.46
C LEU A 134 -1.70 4.29 16.09
N PHE A 135 -1.69 2.98 16.31
CA PHE A 135 -2.82 2.08 16.07
C PHE A 135 -3.12 1.22 17.31
N ARG A 136 -4.34 0.71 17.36
CA ARG A 136 -4.74 -0.39 18.23
C ARG A 136 -5.28 -1.51 17.37
N GLY A 137 -4.50 -2.58 17.21
CA GLY A 137 -4.78 -3.55 16.16
C GLY A 137 -4.84 -2.86 14.80
N ARG A 138 -6.00 -2.91 14.13
CA ARG A 138 -6.24 -2.28 12.82
C ARG A 138 -6.76 -0.84 12.90
N ASP A 139 -7.16 -0.39 14.09
CA ASP A 139 -7.78 0.91 14.27
C ASP A 139 -6.74 2.01 14.50
N ALA A 140 -6.77 3.05 13.65
CA ALA A 140 -5.92 4.22 13.82
C ALA A 140 -6.37 5.05 15.03
N LEU A 141 -5.48 5.24 16.00
CA LEU A 141 -5.71 6.06 17.20
C LEU A 141 -5.29 7.51 17.01
N SER A 142 -4.47 7.80 16.00
CA SER A 142 -4.01 9.15 15.67
C SER A 142 -4.05 9.39 14.17
N ALA A 143 -4.00 10.65 13.76
CA ALA A 143 -3.65 10.99 12.39
C ALA A 143 -2.16 10.70 12.13
N PRO A 144 -1.74 10.46 10.87
CA PRO A 144 -0.33 10.46 10.51
C PRO A 144 0.34 11.78 10.90
N ALA A 145 1.52 11.70 11.48
CA ALA A 145 2.30 12.85 11.91
C ALA A 145 3.75 12.76 11.41
N VAL A 146 4.40 13.92 11.33
CA VAL A 146 5.85 14.02 11.16
C VAL A 146 6.43 14.47 12.50
N LEU A 147 7.39 13.74 13.01
CA LEU A 147 8.05 14.04 14.28
C LEU A 147 9.56 14.11 14.06
N GLN A 148 10.21 14.98 14.82
CA GLN A 148 11.65 14.97 14.99
C GLN A 148 11.97 14.17 16.26
N PRO A 149 12.63 13.00 16.15
CA PRO A 149 13.10 12.27 17.31
C PRO A 149 14.06 13.17 18.08
N ARG A 150 13.78 13.45 19.34
CA ARG A 150 14.74 14.11 20.21
C ARG A 150 15.70 13.04 20.72
N ALA A 151 17.01 13.33 20.63
CA ALA A 151 18.04 12.51 21.25
C ALA A 151 17.90 12.53 22.78
#